data_5d316a4428559b6fb4343ecc2335b4fe
#
_entry.id   5d316a4428559b6fb4343ecc2335b4fe
#
_cell.length_a   1.000
_cell.length_b   1.000
_cell.length_c   1.000
_cell.angle_alpha   90.00
_cell.angle_beta   90.00
_cell.angle_gamma   90.00
#
_symmetry.space_group_name_H-M   'P 1'
#
loop_
_entity.id
_entity.type
_entity.pdbx_description
1 polymer ?
#
loop_
_entity_poly.entity_id
_entity_poly.type
_entity_poly.pdbx_seq_one_letter_code
_entity_poly.pdbx_strand_id
1 'polypeptide(L)'
;MSARDQLRPLAPAMAGTLLPGFPDPVLDAQSAFRAVLEAMSRPGRVQRLPRPPAPPAPVFPAAGAVLLALVDSATPVLTNAGPEAEAWLRFHAGCPLAGSPAEADFVLATGTPPPLAALRAGTDEDPQLSATLILQV
;
A
#
# COMPACT_ATOMS: atom_id res chain seq x y z
N MET A 1 -41.31 10.06 -6.10
CA MET A 1 -39.93 9.81 -5.63
C MET A 1 -39.29 11.16 -5.36
N SER A 2 -39.02 11.47 -4.09
CA SER A 2 -38.41 12.72 -3.71
C SER A 2 -36.89 12.63 -3.91
N ALA A 3 -36.25 13.76 -4.27
CA ALA A 3 -34.81 13.84 -4.45
C ALA A 3 -33.98 13.40 -3.22
N ARG A 4 -34.63 13.22 -2.07
CA ARG A 4 -34.01 12.73 -0.83
C ARG A 4 -33.69 11.23 -0.87
N ASP A 5 -34.35 10.45 -1.74
CA ASP A 5 -34.13 8.99 -1.86
C ASP A 5 -32.88 8.64 -2.67
N GLN A 6 -32.25 9.61 -3.33
CA GLN A 6 -31.05 9.40 -4.14
C GLN A 6 -29.74 9.56 -3.36
N LEU A 7 -29.81 10.05 -2.12
CA LEU A 7 -28.64 10.16 -1.25
C LEU A 7 -28.53 8.90 -0.36
N ARG A 8 -28.35 7.74 -1.01
CA ARG A 8 -27.90 6.57 -0.23
C ARG A 8 -26.52 6.87 0.33
N PRO A 9 -26.31 6.71 1.64
CA PRO A 9 -24.95 6.83 2.16
C PRO A 9 -24.04 5.87 1.43
N LEU A 10 -22.88 6.34 0.99
CA LEU A 10 -21.86 5.50 0.38
C LEU A 10 -21.58 4.30 1.31
N ALA A 11 -21.50 3.11 0.73
CA ALA A 11 -21.15 1.92 1.48
C ALA A 11 -19.81 2.14 2.24
N PRO A 12 -19.62 1.57 3.44
CA PRO A 12 -18.39 1.76 4.23
C PRO A 12 -17.09 1.52 3.45
N ALA A 13 -17.09 0.53 2.54
CA ALA A 13 -15.95 0.24 1.67
C ALA A 13 -15.63 1.39 0.70
N MET A 14 -16.65 2.15 0.28
CA MET A 14 -16.44 3.33 -0.58
C MET A 14 -15.99 4.55 0.22
N ALA A 15 -16.36 4.66 1.48
CA ALA A 15 -15.89 5.74 2.35
C ALA A 15 -14.37 5.69 2.52
N GLY A 16 -13.76 4.50 2.65
CA GLY A 16 -12.31 4.32 2.71
C GLY A 16 -11.58 4.76 1.44
N THR A 17 -12.20 4.60 0.25
CA THR A 17 -11.61 5.04 -1.03
C THR A 17 -11.58 6.55 -1.20
N LEU A 18 -12.43 7.29 -0.47
CA LEU A 18 -12.48 8.74 -0.52
C LEU A 18 -11.44 9.43 0.38
N LEU A 19 -10.73 8.67 1.22
CA LEU A 19 -9.63 9.22 2.01
C LEU A 19 -8.47 9.64 1.10
N PRO A 20 -7.77 10.75 1.43
CA PRO A 20 -6.77 11.31 0.54
C PRO A 20 -5.57 10.39 0.30
N GLY A 21 -5.08 10.37 -0.94
CA GLY A 21 -3.75 9.93 -1.27
C GLY A 21 -2.71 11.01 -1.01
N PHE A 22 -1.66 11.08 -1.82
CA PHE A 22 -0.69 12.18 -1.72
C PHE A 22 -1.34 13.52 -2.03
N PRO A 23 -1.02 14.58 -1.26
CA PRO A 23 -1.45 15.95 -1.58
C PRO A 23 -0.99 16.41 -2.97
N ASP A 24 0.25 16.12 -3.35
CA ASP A 24 0.77 16.28 -4.70
C ASP A 24 1.24 14.92 -5.22
N PRO A 25 0.48 14.23 -6.09
CA PRO A 25 0.79 12.86 -6.49
C PRO A 25 2.17 12.68 -7.13
N VAL A 26 2.67 13.68 -7.84
CA VAL A 26 3.97 13.59 -8.51
C VAL A 26 5.13 13.89 -7.55
N LEU A 27 5.11 15.06 -6.92
CA LEU A 27 6.22 15.50 -6.06
C LEU A 27 6.32 14.68 -4.77
N ASP A 28 5.18 14.35 -4.17
CA ASP A 28 5.16 13.58 -2.93
C ASP A 28 5.54 12.12 -3.17
N ALA A 29 5.17 11.53 -4.31
CA ALA A 29 5.63 10.20 -4.69
C ALA A 29 7.14 10.17 -4.91
N GLN A 30 7.72 11.18 -5.55
CA GLN A 30 9.17 11.29 -5.71
C GLN A 30 9.89 11.41 -4.35
N SER A 31 9.35 12.22 -3.45
CA SER A 31 9.91 12.38 -2.10
C SER A 31 9.84 11.08 -1.30
N ALA A 32 8.74 10.36 -1.38
CA ALA A 32 8.57 9.05 -0.76
C ALA A 32 9.56 8.02 -1.35
N PHE A 33 9.70 8.00 -2.66
CA PHE A 33 10.65 7.11 -3.33
C PHE A 33 12.10 7.36 -2.87
N ARG A 34 12.51 8.61 -2.77
CA ARG A 34 13.85 8.97 -2.27
C ARG A 34 14.05 8.55 -0.82
N ALA A 35 13.03 8.71 0.02
CA ALA A 35 13.09 8.26 1.41
C ALA A 35 13.24 6.74 1.51
N VAL A 36 12.54 5.98 0.67
CA VAL A 36 12.70 4.53 0.59
C VAL A 36 14.11 4.13 0.16
N LEU A 37 14.65 4.76 -0.89
CA LEU A 37 16.02 4.51 -1.35
C LEU A 37 17.04 4.78 -0.23
N GLU A 38 16.92 5.90 0.48
CA GLU A 38 17.80 6.23 1.59
C GLU A 38 17.68 5.21 2.72
N ALA A 39 16.46 4.80 3.07
CA ALA A 39 16.22 3.80 4.10
C ALA A 39 16.83 2.44 3.74
N MET A 40 16.70 2.02 2.49
CA MET A 40 17.25 0.75 2.03
C MET A 40 18.76 0.78 1.89
N SER A 41 19.34 1.93 1.53
CA SER A 41 20.80 2.08 1.42
C SER A 41 21.48 2.13 2.79
N ARG A 42 20.75 2.45 3.85
CA ARG A 42 21.27 2.59 5.22
C ARG A 42 20.34 1.91 6.21
N PRO A 43 20.32 0.57 6.24
CA PRO A 43 19.46 -0.19 7.15
C PRO A 43 19.64 0.24 8.61
N GLY A 44 18.52 0.35 9.33
CA GLY A 44 18.49 0.78 10.72
C GLY A 44 18.34 2.31 10.91
N ARG A 45 18.44 3.11 9.85
CA ARG A 45 18.13 4.54 9.92
C ARG A 45 16.66 4.80 9.70
N VAL A 46 16.07 5.59 10.59
CA VAL A 46 14.68 6.05 10.44
C VAL A 46 14.64 7.17 9.41
N GLN A 47 13.75 7.03 8.43
CA GLN A 47 13.44 8.06 7.46
C GLN A 47 12.07 8.64 7.74
N ARG A 48 11.92 9.95 7.54
CA ARG A 48 10.65 10.65 7.68
C ARG A 48 10.10 11.05 6.32
N LEU A 49 8.79 10.93 6.17
CA LEU A 49 8.07 11.35 4.99
C LEU A 49 7.43 12.71 5.26
N PRO A 50 7.77 13.76 4.51
CA PRO A 50 7.31 15.13 4.83
C PRO A 50 5.82 15.33 4.59
N ARG A 51 5.24 14.65 3.61
CA ARG A 51 3.83 14.81 3.22
C ARG A 51 3.19 13.46 2.89
N PRO A 52 2.97 12.60 3.91
CA PRO A 52 2.37 11.30 3.67
C PRO A 52 0.88 11.43 3.30
N PRO A 53 0.31 10.40 2.64
CA PRO A 53 -1.12 10.30 2.44
C PRO A 53 -1.85 10.03 3.75
N ALA A 54 -3.17 10.03 3.71
CA ALA A 54 -4.04 9.72 4.86
C ALA A 54 -4.84 8.43 4.58
N PRO A 55 -4.22 7.25 4.62
CA PRO A 55 -4.92 5.99 4.37
C PRO A 55 -5.91 5.66 5.49
N PRO A 56 -6.90 4.79 5.23
CA PRO A 56 -7.78 4.32 6.29
C PRO A 56 -7.04 3.49 7.32
N ALA A 57 -7.47 3.58 8.58
CA ALA A 57 -6.94 2.70 9.63
C ALA A 57 -7.22 1.23 9.27
N PRO A 58 -6.33 0.28 9.59
CA PRO A 58 -5.13 0.42 10.41
C PRO A 58 -3.84 0.76 9.64
N VAL A 59 -3.92 1.15 8.37
CA VAL A 59 -2.73 1.47 7.57
C VAL A 59 -2.07 2.75 8.09
N PHE A 60 -0.78 2.68 8.39
CA PHE A 60 -0.01 3.87 8.77
C PHE A 60 0.28 4.75 7.55
N PRO A 61 0.32 6.07 7.72
CA PRO A 61 0.63 6.98 6.62
C PRO A 61 1.93 6.65 5.89
N ALA A 62 2.97 6.24 6.60
CA ALA A 62 4.24 5.85 5.98
C ALA A 62 4.11 4.60 5.09
N ALA A 63 3.39 3.58 5.54
CA ALA A 63 3.13 2.38 4.74
C ALA A 63 2.30 2.71 3.49
N GLY A 64 1.28 3.54 3.64
CA GLY A 64 0.50 4.05 2.52
C GLY A 64 1.36 4.80 1.49
N ALA A 65 2.27 5.65 1.97
CA ALA A 65 3.19 6.39 1.10
C ALA A 65 4.12 5.47 0.30
N VAL A 66 4.68 4.46 0.92
CA VAL A 66 5.55 3.48 0.25
C VAL A 66 4.78 2.77 -0.85
N LEU A 67 3.57 2.30 -0.56
CA LEU A 67 2.74 1.60 -1.54
C LEU A 67 2.35 2.52 -2.70
N LEU A 68 1.88 3.74 -2.44
CA LEU A 68 1.51 4.67 -3.51
C LEU A 68 2.71 5.11 -4.37
N ALA A 69 3.92 5.11 -3.81
CA ALA A 69 5.12 5.47 -4.55
C ALA A 69 5.66 4.33 -5.43
N LEU A 70 5.47 3.07 -5.04
CA LEU A 70 6.13 1.91 -5.67
C LEU A 70 5.19 0.98 -6.42
N VAL A 71 3.88 1.05 -6.19
CA VAL A 71 2.90 0.10 -6.71
C VAL A 71 2.09 0.73 -7.83
N ASP A 72 1.79 -0.05 -8.85
CA ASP A 72 0.99 0.35 -10.00
C ASP A 72 -0.02 -0.73 -10.39
N SER A 73 -0.64 -0.57 -11.56
CA SER A 73 -1.65 -1.50 -12.09
C SER A 73 -1.13 -2.90 -12.41
N ALA A 74 0.18 -3.08 -12.49
CA ALA A 74 0.82 -4.37 -12.77
C ALA A 74 1.39 -5.05 -11.52
N THR A 75 1.22 -4.44 -10.35
CA THR A 75 1.87 -4.87 -9.10
C THR A 75 0.84 -5.44 -8.12
N PRO A 76 0.67 -6.77 -8.02
CA PRO A 76 -0.27 -7.37 -7.07
C PRO A 76 0.16 -7.12 -5.62
N VAL A 77 -0.81 -6.71 -4.79
CA VAL A 77 -0.60 -6.42 -3.37
C VAL A 77 -1.46 -7.33 -2.51
N LEU A 78 -0.87 -7.90 -1.48
CA LEU A 78 -1.57 -8.61 -0.42
C LEU A 78 -1.53 -7.78 0.85
N THR A 79 -2.66 -7.65 1.53
CA THR A 79 -2.72 -7.00 2.84
C THR A 79 -3.74 -7.65 3.75
N ASN A 80 -3.47 -7.62 5.05
CA ASN A 80 -4.42 -7.99 6.11
C ASN A 80 -5.07 -6.77 6.76
N ALA A 81 -4.92 -5.59 6.18
CA ALA A 81 -5.43 -4.34 6.75
C ALA A 81 -6.95 -4.14 6.59
N GLY A 82 -7.61 -5.03 5.85
CA GLY A 82 -9.07 -5.02 5.71
C GLY A 82 -9.58 -4.40 4.41
N PRO A 83 -10.91 -4.50 4.17
CA PRO A 83 -11.49 -4.12 2.88
C PRO A 83 -11.41 -2.63 2.57
N GLU A 84 -11.41 -1.76 3.56
CA GLU A 84 -11.26 -0.31 3.34
C GLU A 84 -9.86 0.04 2.82
N ALA A 85 -8.83 -0.58 3.38
CA ALA A 85 -7.46 -0.43 2.92
C ALA A 85 -7.28 -0.97 1.49
N GLU A 86 -7.86 -2.12 1.20
CA GLU A 86 -7.85 -2.71 -0.14
C GLU A 86 -8.52 -1.79 -1.16
N ALA A 87 -9.68 -1.24 -0.83
CA ALA A 87 -10.41 -0.31 -1.69
C ALA A 87 -9.61 0.99 -1.93
N TRP A 88 -8.97 1.52 -0.89
CA TRP A 88 -8.13 2.71 -0.97
C TRP A 88 -6.91 2.49 -1.89
N LEU A 89 -6.25 1.33 -1.77
CA LEU A 89 -5.13 0.96 -2.64
C LEU A 89 -5.56 0.80 -4.10
N ARG A 90 -6.67 0.14 -4.35
CA ARG A 90 -7.21 0.03 -5.71
C ARG A 90 -7.51 1.38 -6.33
N PHE A 91 -8.08 2.28 -5.55
CA PHE A 91 -8.45 3.61 -6.03
C PHE A 91 -7.22 4.47 -6.34
N HIS A 92 -6.25 4.55 -5.43
CA HIS A 92 -5.10 5.44 -5.56
C HIS A 92 -3.94 4.85 -6.36
N ALA A 93 -3.67 3.57 -6.22
CA ALA A 93 -2.56 2.90 -6.91
C ALA A 93 -3.01 2.12 -8.15
N GLY A 94 -4.29 1.79 -8.26
CA GLY A 94 -4.82 0.99 -9.35
C GLY A 94 -4.32 -0.46 -9.34
N CYS A 95 -3.76 -0.92 -8.22
CA CYS A 95 -3.14 -2.24 -8.14
C CYS A 95 -4.17 -3.37 -8.03
N PRO A 96 -3.89 -4.55 -8.62
CA PRO A 96 -4.66 -5.75 -8.34
C PRO A 96 -4.35 -6.25 -6.91
N LEU A 97 -5.32 -6.93 -6.31
CA LEU A 97 -5.13 -7.60 -5.02
C LEU A 97 -4.69 -9.05 -5.28
N ALA A 98 -3.64 -9.48 -4.59
CA ALA A 98 -3.17 -10.86 -4.65
C ALA A 98 -4.10 -11.78 -3.86
N GLY A 99 -4.35 -12.98 -4.38
CA GLY A 99 -5.16 -14.00 -3.70
C GLY A 99 -4.39 -14.80 -2.65
N SER A 100 -3.05 -14.79 -2.73
CA SER A 100 -2.17 -15.53 -1.83
C SER A 100 -0.82 -14.86 -1.70
N PRO A 101 -0.02 -15.18 -0.65
CA PRO A 101 1.33 -14.65 -0.51
C PRO A 101 2.24 -14.94 -1.70
N ALA A 102 2.11 -16.10 -2.33
CA ALA A 102 2.93 -16.49 -3.48
C ALA A 102 2.67 -15.66 -4.74
N GLU A 103 1.53 -15.00 -4.83
CA GLU A 103 1.14 -14.17 -5.98
C GLU A 103 1.43 -12.69 -5.80
N ALA A 104 1.81 -12.27 -4.60
CA ALA A 104 2.02 -10.87 -4.27
C ALA A 104 3.44 -10.39 -4.62
N ASP A 105 3.52 -9.21 -5.23
CA ASP A 105 4.78 -8.48 -5.38
C ASP A 105 5.10 -7.67 -4.12
N PHE A 106 4.05 -7.12 -3.49
CA PHE A 106 4.13 -6.41 -2.22
C PHE A 106 3.16 -7.01 -1.22
N VAL A 107 3.60 -7.12 0.03
CA VAL A 107 2.78 -7.54 1.15
C VAL A 107 2.82 -6.45 2.22
N LEU A 108 1.66 -5.89 2.55
CA LEU A 108 1.50 -5.01 3.70
C LEU A 108 0.92 -5.81 4.86
N ALA A 109 1.71 -6.04 5.88
CA ALA A 109 1.26 -6.74 7.08
C ALA A 109 1.12 -5.78 8.26
N THR A 110 -0.04 -5.81 8.88
CA THR A 110 -0.31 -5.13 10.15
C THR A 110 -0.29 -6.18 11.26
N GLY A 111 0.65 -6.07 12.20
CA GLY A 111 0.84 -7.08 13.24
C GLY A 111 1.63 -8.29 12.76
N THR A 112 0.98 -9.46 12.67
CA THR A 112 1.67 -10.70 12.30
C THR A 112 1.79 -10.83 10.77
N PRO A 113 3.02 -10.92 10.22
CA PRO A 113 3.20 -11.16 8.80
C PRO A 113 2.94 -12.63 8.44
N PRO A 114 2.68 -12.94 7.15
CA PRO A 114 2.68 -14.32 6.69
C PRO A 114 4.07 -14.93 6.86
N PRO A 115 4.20 -16.28 6.92
CA PRO A 115 5.49 -16.93 6.95
C PRO A 115 6.35 -16.48 5.75
N LEU A 116 7.62 -16.16 5.98
CA LEU A 116 8.51 -15.72 4.91
C LEU A 116 8.64 -16.76 3.79
N ALA A 117 8.59 -18.05 4.15
CA ALA A 117 8.62 -19.13 3.18
C ALA A 117 7.43 -19.17 2.22
N ALA A 118 6.32 -18.50 2.55
CA ALA A 118 5.15 -18.38 1.69
C ALA A 118 5.27 -17.27 0.64
N LEU A 119 6.22 -16.34 0.83
CA LEU A 119 6.47 -15.25 -0.09
C LEU A 119 7.39 -15.68 -1.24
N ARG A 120 7.31 -15.01 -2.37
CA ARG A 120 8.25 -15.25 -3.47
C ARG A 120 9.65 -14.84 -3.06
N ALA A 121 10.60 -15.76 -3.25
CA ALA A 121 12.00 -15.55 -2.86
C ALA A 121 12.87 -14.97 -3.99
N GLY A 122 12.37 -14.95 -5.22
CA GLY A 122 13.21 -14.65 -6.39
C GLY A 122 14.18 -15.79 -6.69
N THR A 123 15.12 -15.54 -7.58
CA THR A 123 16.19 -16.47 -7.94
C THR A 123 17.54 -15.79 -7.84
N ASP A 124 18.64 -16.56 -7.90
CA ASP A 124 19.99 -15.99 -7.93
C ASP A 124 20.22 -15.12 -9.16
N GLU A 125 19.57 -15.46 -10.27
CA GLU A 125 19.65 -14.71 -11.54
C GLU A 125 18.73 -13.49 -11.53
N ASP A 126 17.54 -13.61 -10.90
CA ASP A 126 16.52 -12.57 -10.86
C ASP A 126 16.05 -12.30 -9.42
N PRO A 127 16.91 -11.75 -8.56
CA PRO A 127 16.55 -11.47 -7.16
C PRO A 127 15.44 -10.43 -7.03
N GLN A 128 15.25 -9.58 -8.03
CA GLN A 128 14.20 -8.57 -8.06
C GLN A 128 12.78 -9.17 -8.16
N LEU A 129 12.64 -10.45 -8.51
CA LEU A 129 11.36 -11.14 -8.53
C LEU A 129 10.87 -11.55 -7.13
N SER A 130 11.68 -11.30 -6.09
CA SER A 130 11.25 -11.51 -4.71
C SER A 130 10.17 -10.52 -4.29
N ALA A 131 9.30 -10.96 -3.38
CA ALA A 131 8.29 -10.07 -2.78
C ALA A 131 8.94 -9.05 -1.84
N THR A 132 8.32 -7.87 -1.74
CA THR A 132 8.68 -6.87 -0.75
C THR A 132 7.66 -6.90 0.39
N LEU A 133 8.13 -7.11 1.61
CA LEU A 133 7.30 -7.09 2.81
C LEU A 133 7.41 -5.74 3.51
N ILE A 134 6.27 -5.08 3.68
CA ILE A 134 6.12 -3.88 4.51
C ILE A 134 5.44 -4.32 5.79
N LEU A 135 6.16 -4.26 6.90
CA LEU A 135 5.65 -4.67 8.20
C LEU A 135 5.42 -3.45 9.09
N GLN A 136 4.18 -3.26 9.50
CA GLN A 136 3.83 -2.29 10.53
C GLN A 136 4.00 -2.90 11.91
N VAL A 137 4.77 -2.25 12.74
CA VAL A 137 5.07 -2.68 14.11
C VAL A 137 4.53 -1.70 15.14
#